data_637f139295c396bcedf6178d905dd699
#
_entry.id   637f139295c396bcedf6178d905dd699
#
_cell.length_a   1.000
_cell.length_b   1.000
_cell.length_c   1.000
_cell.angle_alpha   90.00
_cell.angle_beta   90.00
_cell.angle_gamma   90.00
#
_symmetry.space_group_name_H-M   'P 1'
#
loop_
_entity.id
_entity.type
_entity.pdbx_description
1 polymer ?
#
loop_
_entity_poly.entity_id
_entity_poly.type
_entity_poly.pdbx_seq_one_letter_code
_entity_poly.pdbx_strand_id
1 'polypeptide(L)'
;MKDKQHFQLIDGTFTPSEASRVLLSLVQRKMDYHRLEQFSNEVRLNQDPSHSEKRLQDLAKLENALKELFASAADAKQNLKINGWIEIAPAP
;
A
#
# COMPACT_ATOMS: atom_id res chain seq x y z
N MET A 1 -20.09 15.87 -1.12
CA MET A 1 -19.26 15.56 0.05
C MET A 1 -18.56 16.81 0.53
N LYS A 2 -18.85 17.25 1.74
CA LYS A 2 -18.26 18.50 2.27
C LYS A 2 -17.14 18.25 3.25
N ASP A 3 -17.19 17.15 3.98
CA ASP A 3 -16.29 16.89 5.09
C ASP A 3 -15.45 15.64 4.85
N LYS A 4 -14.35 15.55 5.59
CA LYS A 4 -13.54 14.35 5.63
C LYS A 4 -14.32 13.22 6.27
N GLN A 5 -14.14 12.03 5.73
CA GLN A 5 -14.69 10.83 6.32
C GLN A 5 -13.60 9.82 6.57
N HIS A 6 -13.75 9.06 7.63
CA HIS A 6 -12.77 8.05 8.03
C HIS A 6 -13.45 6.70 8.08
N PHE A 7 -12.78 5.72 7.53
CA PHE A 7 -13.27 4.34 7.52
C PHE A 7 -12.17 3.42 8.02
N GLN A 8 -12.55 2.48 8.86
CA GLN A 8 -11.61 1.43 9.28
C GLN A 8 -11.58 0.36 8.21
N LEU A 9 -10.46 0.25 7.52
CA LEU A 9 -10.30 -0.69 6.41
C LEU A 9 -9.95 -2.08 6.89
N ILE A 10 -9.10 -2.15 7.92
CA ILE A 10 -8.62 -3.41 8.47
C ILE A 10 -8.70 -3.34 9.98
N ASP A 11 -9.22 -4.39 10.60
CA ASP A 11 -9.24 -4.54 12.05
C ASP A 11 -9.32 -6.01 12.39
N GLY A 12 -8.23 -6.56 12.86
CA GLY A 12 -8.23 -7.98 13.23
C GLY A 12 -6.86 -8.51 13.61
N THR A 13 -6.87 -9.76 14.01
CA THR A 13 -5.68 -10.51 14.33
C THR A 13 -5.43 -11.52 13.23
N PHE A 14 -4.21 -11.55 12.73
CA PHE A 14 -3.83 -12.34 11.57
C PHE A 14 -2.60 -13.17 11.87
N THR A 15 -2.53 -14.35 11.27
CA THR A 15 -1.26 -15.07 11.21
C THR A 15 -0.31 -14.29 10.29
N PRO A 16 1.01 -14.48 10.42
CA PRO A 16 1.94 -13.84 9.49
C PRO A 16 1.63 -14.11 8.02
N SER A 17 1.19 -15.33 7.70
CA SER A 17 0.82 -15.70 6.34
C SER A 17 -0.40 -14.92 5.85
N GLU A 18 -1.42 -14.81 6.68
CA GLU A 18 -2.63 -14.05 6.35
C GLU A 18 -2.32 -12.55 6.20
N ALA A 19 -1.54 -12.00 7.14
CA ALA A 19 -1.13 -10.61 7.11
C ALA A 19 -0.35 -10.29 5.83
N SER A 20 0.57 -11.18 5.47
CA SER A 20 1.36 -11.06 4.26
C SER A 20 0.46 -11.01 3.03
N ARG A 21 -0.49 -11.94 2.94
CA ARG A 21 -1.39 -12.01 1.79
C ARG A 21 -2.21 -10.74 1.63
N VAL A 22 -2.77 -10.25 2.73
CA VAL A 22 -3.64 -9.06 2.68
C VAL A 22 -2.84 -7.79 2.38
N LEU A 23 -1.79 -7.54 3.14
CA LEU A 23 -1.06 -6.27 3.04
C LEU A 23 -0.15 -6.20 1.82
N LEU A 24 0.53 -7.30 1.48
CA LEU A 24 1.38 -7.27 0.28
C LEU A 24 0.55 -7.17 -0.98
N SER A 25 -0.64 -7.76 -1.02
CA SER A 25 -1.54 -7.60 -2.16
C SER A 25 -1.96 -6.14 -2.33
N LEU A 26 -2.25 -5.47 -1.22
CA LEU A 26 -2.64 -4.06 -1.26
C LEU A 26 -1.50 -3.18 -1.78
N VAL A 27 -0.29 -3.40 -1.26
CA VAL A 27 0.89 -2.66 -1.72
C VAL A 27 1.14 -2.92 -3.20
N GLN A 28 1.04 -4.18 -3.63
CA GLN A 28 1.29 -4.55 -5.02
C GLN A 28 0.28 -3.89 -5.97
N ARG A 29 -0.99 -3.85 -5.59
CA ARG A 29 -2.01 -3.17 -6.39
C ARG A 29 -1.72 -1.68 -6.52
N LYS A 30 -1.23 -1.06 -5.45
CA LYS A 30 -0.88 0.36 -5.48
C LYS A 30 0.32 0.60 -6.39
N MET A 31 1.30 -0.30 -6.37
CA MET A 31 2.44 -0.22 -7.27
C MET A 31 2.00 -0.35 -8.73
N ASP A 32 1.12 -1.29 -9.01
CA ASP A 32 0.60 -1.50 -10.37
C ASP A 32 -0.15 -0.26 -10.86
N TYR A 33 -0.91 0.37 -9.99
CA TYR A 33 -1.60 1.62 -10.30
C TYR A 33 -0.60 2.71 -10.73
N HIS A 34 0.48 2.89 -9.98
CA HIS A 34 1.47 3.91 -10.30
C HIS A 34 2.25 3.59 -11.56
N ARG A 35 2.51 2.32 -11.85
CA ARG A 35 3.15 1.92 -13.11
C ARG A 35 2.27 2.28 -14.30
N LEU A 36 0.98 2.02 -14.19
CA LEU A 36 0.04 2.34 -15.25
C LEU A 36 -0.09 3.85 -15.44
N GLU A 37 -0.14 4.61 -14.35
CA GLU A 37 -0.19 6.06 -14.38
C GLU A 37 1.05 6.63 -15.04
N GLN A 38 2.23 6.14 -14.69
CA GLN A 38 3.49 6.56 -15.28
C GLN A 38 3.50 6.33 -16.78
N PHE A 39 3.09 5.15 -17.21
CA PHE A 39 3.02 4.81 -18.63
C PHE A 39 2.05 5.76 -19.37
N SER A 40 0.86 5.98 -18.82
CA SER A 40 -0.13 6.85 -19.44
C SER A 40 0.37 8.28 -19.59
N ASN A 41 1.03 8.81 -18.58
CA ASN A 41 1.55 10.17 -18.62
C ASN A 41 2.65 10.32 -19.66
N GLU A 42 3.55 9.36 -19.75
CA GLU A 42 4.62 9.39 -20.75
C GLU A 42 4.09 9.34 -22.18
N VAL A 43 3.14 8.45 -22.42
CA VAL A 43 2.63 8.20 -23.77
C VAL A 43 1.66 9.28 -24.23
N ARG A 44 0.76 9.70 -23.35
CA ARG A 44 -0.35 10.58 -23.72
C ARG A 44 0.00 12.06 -23.63
N LEU A 45 0.64 12.46 -22.55
CA LEU A 45 0.80 13.88 -22.20
C LEU A 45 2.24 14.33 -22.21
N ASN A 46 3.17 13.44 -22.43
CA ASN A 46 4.59 13.72 -22.37
C ASN A 46 4.97 14.41 -21.06
N GLN A 47 4.37 13.99 -19.97
CA GLN A 47 4.65 14.53 -18.64
C GLN A 47 5.78 13.78 -17.98
N ASP A 48 6.44 14.49 -17.05
CA ASP A 48 7.51 13.89 -16.25
C ASP A 48 6.94 12.81 -15.32
N PRO A 49 7.41 11.56 -15.42
CA PRO A 49 6.92 10.46 -14.57
C PRO A 49 7.56 10.43 -13.18
N SER A 50 8.38 11.41 -12.82
CA SER A 50 9.16 11.37 -11.57
C SER A 50 8.30 11.21 -10.31
N HIS A 51 7.10 11.78 -10.30
CA HIS A 51 6.20 11.64 -9.15
C HIS A 51 5.81 10.18 -8.92
N SER A 52 5.42 9.48 -9.98
CA SER A 52 5.06 8.06 -9.88
C SER A 52 6.27 7.18 -9.60
N GLU A 53 7.44 7.53 -10.13
CA GLU A 53 8.67 6.81 -9.81
C GLU A 53 8.99 6.89 -8.32
N LYS A 54 8.88 8.07 -7.74
CA LYS A 54 9.12 8.26 -6.31
C LYS A 54 8.16 7.44 -5.47
N ARG A 55 6.87 7.46 -5.84
CA ARG A 55 5.86 6.67 -5.13
C ARG A 55 6.14 5.17 -5.24
N LEU A 56 6.58 4.71 -6.41
CA LEU A 56 6.96 3.32 -6.60
C LEU A 56 8.14 2.94 -5.72
N GLN A 57 9.15 3.80 -5.62
CA GLN A 57 10.29 3.54 -4.74
C GLN A 57 9.87 3.46 -3.27
N ASP A 58 9.01 4.38 -2.84
CA ASP A 58 8.50 4.39 -1.47
C ASP A 58 7.72 3.11 -1.17
N LEU A 59 6.89 2.68 -2.12
CA LEU A 59 6.11 1.45 -1.96
C LEU A 59 6.99 0.21 -1.97
N ALA A 60 8.05 0.20 -2.76
CA ALA A 60 9.00 -0.92 -2.75
C ALA A 60 9.72 -1.04 -1.40
N LYS A 61 10.07 0.09 -0.79
CA LYS A 61 10.66 0.10 0.54
C LYS A 61 9.68 -0.41 1.58
N LEU A 62 8.42 0.01 1.48
CA LEU A 62 7.36 -0.46 2.36
C LEU A 62 7.17 -1.97 2.21
N GLU A 63 7.14 -2.46 0.97
CA GLU A 63 6.99 -3.88 0.70
C GLU A 63 8.10 -4.69 1.37
N ASN A 64 9.34 -4.25 1.23
CA ASN A 64 10.48 -4.95 1.84
C ASN A 64 10.39 -4.93 3.37
N ALA A 65 10.01 -3.79 3.95
CA ALA A 65 9.86 -3.68 5.40
C ALA A 65 8.77 -4.62 5.92
N LEU A 66 7.66 -4.72 5.20
CA LEU A 66 6.57 -5.63 5.57
C LEU A 66 7.00 -7.09 5.45
N LYS A 67 7.72 -7.44 4.39
CA LYS A 67 8.22 -8.81 4.21
C LYS A 67 9.13 -9.23 5.36
N GLU A 68 10.03 -8.34 5.76
CA GLU A 68 10.92 -8.61 6.88
C GLU A 68 10.15 -8.78 8.19
N LEU A 69 9.18 -7.91 8.43
CA LEU A 69 8.34 -7.98 9.63
C LEU A 69 7.57 -9.29 9.68
N PHE A 70 6.95 -9.69 8.56
CA PHE A 70 6.14 -10.91 8.53
C PHE A 70 7.01 -12.16 8.65
N ALA A 71 8.20 -12.16 8.06
CA ALA A 71 9.13 -13.27 8.20
C ALA A 71 9.59 -13.43 9.66
N SER A 72 9.89 -12.31 10.30
CA SER A 72 10.27 -12.30 11.71
C SER A 72 9.15 -12.81 12.61
N ALA A 73 7.92 -12.38 12.35
CA ALA A 73 6.76 -12.83 13.11
C ALA A 73 6.49 -14.32 12.91
N ALA A 74 6.70 -14.81 11.68
CA ALA A 74 6.53 -16.24 11.39
C ALA A 74 7.56 -17.09 12.16
N ASP A 75 8.80 -16.63 12.20
CA ASP A 75 9.86 -17.32 12.94
C ASP A 75 9.55 -17.35 14.44
N ALA A 76 8.98 -16.28 14.95
CA ALA A 76 8.59 -16.20 16.36
C ALA A 76 7.24 -16.87 16.66
N LYS A 77 6.56 -17.35 15.63
CA LYS A 77 5.20 -17.94 15.75
C LYS A 77 4.24 -16.97 16.40
N GLN A 78 4.34 -15.69 16.00
CA GLN A 78 3.60 -14.59 16.61
C GLN A 78 2.50 -14.12 15.67
N ASN A 79 1.24 -14.12 16.13
CA ASN A 79 0.16 -13.49 15.38
C ASN A 79 0.28 -11.97 15.48
N LEU A 80 -0.31 -11.30 14.52
CA LEU A 80 -0.20 -9.85 14.41
C LEU A 80 -1.58 -9.21 14.46
N LYS A 81 -1.70 -8.16 15.25
CA LYS A 81 -2.90 -7.34 15.22
C LYS A 81 -2.68 -6.19 14.25
N ILE A 82 -3.61 -6.04 13.31
CA ILE A 82 -3.51 -5.02 12.28
C ILE A 82 -4.74 -4.12 12.34
N ASN A 83 -4.50 -2.82 12.43
CA ASN A 83 -5.54 -1.80 12.35
C ASN A 83 -5.14 -0.82 11.25
N GLY A 84 -6.06 -0.56 10.34
CA GLY A 84 -5.80 0.38 9.26
C GLY A 84 -7.01 1.24 8.98
N TRP A 85 -6.78 2.54 8.82
CA TRP A 85 -7.81 3.51 8.55
C TRP A 85 -7.54 4.23 7.25
N ILE A 86 -8.60 4.60 6.56
CA ILE A 86 -8.48 5.46 5.39
C ILE A 86 -9.26 6.74 5.66
N GLU A 87 -8.76 7.83 5.11
CA GLU A 87 -9.40 9.12 5.13
C GLU A 87 -9.78 9.50 3.71
N ILE A 88 -11.04 9.86 3.52
CA ILE A 88 -11.53 10.30 2.22
C ILE A 88 -12.04 11.73 2.39
N ALA A 89 -11.52 12.64 1.59
CA ALA A 89 -11.86 14.05 1.65
C ALA A 89 -12.04 14.60 0.24
N PRO A 90 -12.86 15.65 0.10
CA PRO A 90 -12.94 16.35 -1.20
C PRO A 90 -11.58 16.90 -1.56
N ALA A 91 -11.23 16.82 -2.85
CA ALA A 91 -10.01 17.40 -3.38
C ALA A 91 -10.34 18.58 -4.27
N PRO A 92 -9.47 19.63 -4.30
CA PRO A 92 -9.71 20.79 -5.18
C PRO A 92 -9.61 20.42 -6.66
#